data_34b5f781d09af40e84d28ea9bbd3a973
#
_entry.id   34b5f781d09af40e84d28ea9bbd3a973
#
_cell.length_a   1.000
_cell.length_b   1.000
_cell.length_c   1.000
_cell.angle_alpha   90.00
_cell.angle_beta   90.00
_cell.angle_gamma   90.00
#
_symmetry.space_group_name_H-M   'P 1'
#
loop_
_entity.id
_entity.type
_entity.pdbx_description
1 polymer ?
#
loop_
_entity_poly.entity_id
_entity_poly.type
_entity_poly.pdbx_seq_one_letter_code
_entity_poly.pdbx_strand_id
1 'polypeptide(L)'
;MCIRDRNNRASGLTADGKQKISLGRGLVRSDVNAIMFDEPLTVIDPHLKWILRSKLKELHQKINRTMIYVTHDQTEALTFADQVVVMHEGQIVQTGTPVDLFEKPKHTFVGYFIGSPGMNVLPCQIKGNDVIVNGKK
;
A
#
# COMPACT_ATOMS: atom_id res chain seq x y z
N MET A 1 -18.17 -14.61 -8.66
CA MET A 1 -19.19 -13.72 -9.27
C MET A 1 -20.33 -14.61 -9.75
N CYS A 2 -21.48 -14.53 -9.09
CA CYS A 2 -22.61 -15.41 -9.43
C CYS A 2 -23.23 -15.01 -10.78
N ILE A 3 -23.62 -16.02 -11.58
CA ILE A 3 -24.39 -15.88 -12.84
C ILE A 3 -25.66 -15.04 -12.63
N ARG A 4 -26.18 -14.97 -11.41
CA ARG A 4 -27.35 -14.17 -10.99
C ARG A 4 -27.23 -12.67 -11.29
N ASP A 5 -26.04 -12.12 -11.32
CA ASP A 5 -25.81 -10.66 -11.41
C ASP A 5 -25.54 -10.19 -12.84
N ARG A 6 -25.50 -11.11 -13.81
CA ARG A 6 -25.17 -10.81 -15.22
C ARG A 6 -26.10 -9.77 -15.85
N ASN A 7 -27.35 -9.73 -15.43
CA ASN A 7 -28.38 -8.84 -16.00
C ASN A 7 -28.62 -7.56 -15.18
N ASN A 8 -27.89 -7.35 -14.08
CA ASN A 8 -28.02 -6.15 -13.27
C ASN A 8 -27.33 -4.97 -13.94
N ARG A 9 -28.03 -3.83 -14.03
CA ARG A 9 -27.43 -2.59 -14.53
C ARG A 9 -26.41 -2.07 -13.52
N ALA A 10 -25.25 -1.64 -14.00
CA ALA A 10 -24.18 -1.09 -13.16
C ALA A 10 -24.62 0.17 -12.39
N SER A 11 -25.62 0.91 -12.88
CA SER A 11 -26.16 2.10 -12.22
C SER A 11 -26.81 1.81 -10.85
N GLY A 12 -27.34 0.59 -10.66
CA GLY A 12 -27.95 0.16 -9.38
C GLY A 12 -26.99 -0.44 -8.36
N LEU A 13 -25.70 -0.54 -8.68
CA LEU A 13 -24.71 -1.12 -7.76
C LEU A 13 -24.24 -0.11 -6.73
N THR A 14 -23.93 -0.63 -5.53
CA THR A 14 -23.24 0.13 -4.48
C THR A 14 -21.83 0.55 -4.93
N ALA A 15 -21.23 1.54 -4.27
CA ALA A 15 -19.87 1.97 -4.54
C ALA A 15 -18.86 0.80 -4.43
N ASP A 16 -18.99 -0.03 -3.39
CA ASP A 16 -18.23 -1.26 -3.20
C ASP A 16 -18.40 -2.25 -4.37
N GLY A 17 -19.62 -2.46 -4.84
CA GLY A 17 -19.90 -3.33 -5.99
C GLY A 17 -19.25 -2.82 -7.27
N LYS A 18 -19.31 -1.52 -7.52
CA LYS A 18 -18.65 -0.88 -8.69
C LYS A 18 -17.12 -1.03 -8.60
N GLN A 19 -16.55 -0.83 -7.41
CA GLN A 19 -15.11 -0.97 -7.17
C GLN A 19 -14.62 -2.40 -7.44
N LYS A 20 -15.34 -3.41 -6.93
CA LYS A 20 -15.01 -4.83 -7.19
C LYS A 20 -15.04 -5.19 -8.67
N ILE A 21 -16.00 -4.66 -9.42
CA ILE A 21 -16.09 -4.87 -10.88
C ILE A 21 -14.92 -4.18 -11.60
N SER A 22 -14.59 -2.94 -11.22
CA SER A 22 -13.45 -2.21 -11.79
C SER A 22 -12.14 -2.98 -11.56
N LEU A 23 -11.93 -3.46 -10.33
CA LEU A 23 -10.79 -4.29 -9.97
C LEU A 23 -10.72 -5.57 -10.84
N GLY A 24 -11.84 -6.29 -10.97
CA GLY A 24 -11.94 -7.50 -11.77
C GLY A 24 -11.64 -7.25 -13.26
N ARG A 25 -12.10 -6.13 -13.82
CA ARG A 25 -11.81 -5.76 -15.22
C ARG A 25 -10.32 -5.62 -15.51
N GLY A 26 -9.56 -5.03 -14.59
CA GLY A 26 -8.09 -4.92 -14.73
C GLY A 26 -7.41 -6.28 -14.70
N LEU A 27 -7.87 -7.16 -13.83
CA LEU A 27 -7.24 -8.46 -13.58
C LEU A 27 -7.48 -9.51 -14.68
N VAL A 28 -8.60 -9.43 -15.41
CA VAL A 28 -8.93 -10.44 -16.45
C VAL A 28 -8.23 -10.19 -17.78
N ARG A 29 -7.59 -9.04 -17.97
CA ARG A 29 -6.88 -8.74 -19.20
C ARG A 29 -5.60 -9.57 -19.31
N SER A 30 -5.48 -10.33 -20.38
CA SER A 30 -4.31 -11.17 -20.68
C SER A 30 -3.28 -10.50 -21.58
N ASP A 31 -3.62 -9.37 -22.17
CA ASP A 31 -2.88 -8.65 -23.20
C ASP A 31 -2.02 -7.48 -22.65
N VAL A 32 -1.88 -7.36 -21.31
CA VAL A 32 -1.15 -6.28 -20.67
C VAL A 32 0.10 -6.78 -19.93
N ASN A 33 1.17 -5.98 -19.97
CA ASN A 33 2.42 -6.28 -19.28
C ASN A 33 2.43 -5.82 -17.83
N ALA A 34 1.65 -4.80 -17.49
CA ALA A 34 1.53 -4.27 -16.13
C ALA A 34 0.06 -3.91 -15.82
N ILE A 35 -0.29 -4.00 -14.55
CA ILE A 35 -1.60 -3.60 -14.04
C ILE A 35 -1.37 -2.49 -13.02
N MET A 36 -2.11 -1.38 -13.17
CA MET A 36 -2.02 -0.26 -12.25
C MET A 36 -3.33 -0.14 -11.47
N PHE A 37 -3.20 -0.03 -10.16
CA PHE A 37 -4.30 0.21 -9.23
C PHE A 37 -4.09 1.55 -8.54
N ASP A 38 -5.11 2.41 -8.60
CA ASP A 38 -5.14 3.67 -7.89
C ASP A 38 -6.23 3.60 -6.82
N GLU A 39 -5.81 3.55 -5.56
CA GLU A 39 -6.66 3.48 -4.37
C GLU A 39 -7.78 2.39 -4.48
N PRO A 40 -7.45 1.14 -4.87
CA PRO A 40 -8.48 0.17 -5.30
C PRO A 40 -9.36 -0.36 -4.16
N LEU A 41 -9.00 -0.14 -2.91
CA LEU A 41 -9.75 -0.64 -1.75
C LEU A 41 -10.35 0.47 -0.88
N THR A 42 -10.27 1.74 -1.28
CA THR A 42 -10.67 2.88 -0.45
C THR A 42 -12.13 2.83 0.00
N VAL A 43 -13.05 2.47 -0.89
CA VAL A 43 -14.50 2.39 -0.59
C VAL A 43 -14.97 1.00 -0.16
N ILE A 44 -14.05 0.07 0.04
CA ILE A 44 -14.38 -1.29 0.44
C ILE A 44 -14.54 -1.36 1.96
N ASP A 45 -15.52 -2.15 2.41
CA ASP A 45 -15.73 -2.44 3.82
C ASP A 45 -14.44 -2.98 4.49
N PRO A 46 -14.02 -2.45 5.66
CA PRO A 46 -12.82 -2.89 6.35
C PRO A 46 -12.70 -4.40 6.55
N HIS A 47 -13.80 -5.09 6.85
CA HIS A 47 -13.81 -6.55 7.00
C HIS A 47 -13.49 -7.29 5.70
N LEU A 48 -13.77 -6.68 4.55
CA LEU A 48 -13.49 -7.27 3.25
C LEU A 48 -12.12 -6.88 2.70
N LYS A 49 -11.54 -5.77 3.17
CA LYS A 49 -10.23 -5.29 2.69
C LYS A 49 -9.15 -6.36 2.81
N TRP A 50 -9.04 -7.02 3.97
CA TRP A 50 -8.01 -8.03 4.19
C TRP A 50 -8.20 -9.26 3.29
N ILE A 51 -9.45 -9.69 3.07
CA ILE A 51 -9.78 -10.81 2.17
C ILE A 51 -9.38 -10.47 0.74
N LEU A 52 -9.73 -9.27 0.28
CA LEU A 52 -9.40 -8.82 -1.07
C LEU A 52 -7.91 -8.66 -1.26
N ARG A 53 -7.18 -8.12 -0.27
CA ARG A 53 -5.71 -8.04 -0.30
C ARG A 53 -5.07 -9.41 -0.45
N SER A 54 -5.49 -10.37 0.37
CA SER A 54 -5.00 -11.74 0.30
C SER A 54 -5.26 -12.36 -1.08
N LYS A 55 -6.44 -12.14 -1.64
CA LYS A 55 -6.79 -12.62 -2.97
C LYS A 55 -6.01 -11.94 -4.09
N LEU A 56 -5.75 -10.64 -3.98
CA LEU A 56 -4.90 -9.92 -4.93
C LEU A 56 -3.47 -10.42 -4.90
N LYS A 57 -2.92 -10.68 -3.70
CA LYS A 57 -1.58 -11.24 -3.55
C LYS A 57 -1.48 -12.65 -4.14
N GLU A 58 -2.46 -13.50 -3.87
CA GLU A 58 -2.56 -14.83 -4.47
C GLU A 58 -2.63 -14.77 -6.01
N LEU A 59 -3.42 -13.85 -6.55
CA LEU A 59 -3.52 -13.63 -7.99
C LEU A 59 -2.21 -13.11 -8.59
N HIS A 60 -1.54 -12.17 -7.92
CA HIS A 60 -0.24 -11.67 -8.37
C HIS A 60 0.78 -12.80 -8.53
N GLN A 61 0.88 -13.69 -7.54
CA GLN A 61 1.75 -14.85 -7.59
C GLN A 61 1.43 -15.80 -8.74
N LYS A 62 0.14 -15.95 -9.10
CA LYS A 62 -0.30 -16.81 -10.21
C LYS A 62 -0.10 -16.19 -11.59
N ILE A 63 -0.32 -14.88 -11.71
CA ILE A 63 -0.29 -14.19 -13.00
C ILE A 63 1.14 -13.81 -13.39
N ASN A 64 2.04 -13.65 -12.42
CA ASN A 64 3.46 -13.27 -12.58
C ASN A 64 3.63 -12.02 -13.47
N ARG A 65 2.87 -10.95 -13.18
CA ARG A 65 2.90 -9.67 -13.89
C ARG A 65 3.25 -8.55 -12.94
N THR A 66 3.86 -7.51 -13.46
CA THR A 66 4.11 -6.29 -12.69
C THR A 66 2.78 -5.65 -12.27
N MET A 67 2.62 -5.41 -10.98
CA MET A 67 1.51 -4.67 -10.41
C MET A 67 2.02 -3.41 -9.75
N ILE A 68 1.47 -2.27 -10.12
CA ILE A 68 1.72 -0.97 -9.48
C ILE A 68 0.47 -0.63 -8.67
N TYR A 69 0.65 -0.48 -7.37
CA TYR A 69 -0.44 -0.27 -6.43
C TYR A 69 -0.24 1.05 -5.70
N VAL A 70 -1.09 2.03 -5.96
CA VAL A 70 -1.06 3.33 -5.29
C VAL A 70 -2.06 3.30 -4.13
N THR A 71 -1.61 3.64 -2.93
CA THR A 71 -2.44 3.72 -1.74
C THR A 71 -1.86 4.68 -0.70
N HIS A 72 -2.71 5.26 0.13
CA HIS A 72 -2.32 5.98 1.32
C HIS A 72 -2.39 5.11 2.59
N ASP A 73 -2.84 3.86 2.49
CA ASP A 73 -2.89 2.91 3.60
C ASP A 73 -1.55 2.18 3.74
N GLN A 74 -0.83 2.51 4.81
CA GLN A 74 0.47 1.90 5.13
C GLN A 74 0.38 0.38 5.23
N THR A 75 -0.70 -0.13 5.84
CA THR A 75 -0.91 -1.57 6.03
C THR A 75 -1.03 -2.27 4.69
N GLU A 76 -1.69 -1.64 3.72
CA GLU A 76 -1.77 -2.17 2.35
C GLU A 76 -0.39 -2.22 1.72
N ALA A 77 0.36 -1.12 1.74
CA ALA A 77 1.69 -1.05 1.16
C ALA A 77 2.66 -2.07 1.77
N LEU A 78 2.71 -2.16 3.10
CA LEU A 78 3.67 -3.02 3.80
C LEU A 78 3.35 -4.51 3.72
N THR A 79 2.09 -4.89 3.56
CA THR A 79 1.67 -6.30 3.53
C THR A 79 1.56 -6.89 2.14
N PHE A 80 1.37 -6.05 1.14
CA PHE A 80 1.10 -6.47 -0.23
C PHE A 80 2.33 -6.40 -1.15
N ALA A 81 3.14 -5.35 -1.03
CA ALA A 81 4.18 -5.03 -1.99
C ALA A 81 5.50 -5.78 -1.74
N ASP A 82 6.21 -6.12 -2.81
CA ASP A 82 7.61 -6.57 -2.77
C ASP A 82 8.57 -5.37 -2.63
N GLN A 83 8.20 -4.25 -3.28
CA GLN A 83 8.92 -2.98 -3.23
C GLN A 83 7.93 -1.84 -2.96
N VAL A 84 8.29 -0.95 -2.07
CA VAL A 84 7.48 0.23 -1.74
C VAL A 84 8.24 1.49 -2.12
N VAL A 85 7.56 2.40 -2.79
CA VAL A 85 8.05 3.75 -3.10
C VAL A 85 7.27 4.73 -2.24
N VAL A 86 7.97 5.39 -1.31
CA VAL A 86 7.37 6.43 -0.46
C VAL A 86 7.55 7.78 -1.12
N MET A 87 6.43 8.47 -1.33
CA MET A 87 6.39 9.81 -1.90
C MET A 87 5.96 10.84 -0.84
N HIS A 88 6.60 11.99 -0.84
CA HIS A 88 6.26 13.14 0.00
C HIS A 88 6.46 14.41 -0.78
N GLU A 89 5.49 15.33 -0.75
CA GLU A 89 5.53 16.61 -1.50
C GLU A 89 5.91 16.46 -2.98
N GLY A 90 5.38 15.43 -3.64
CA GLY A 90 5.63 15.17 -5.06
C GLY A 90 7.00 14.56 -5.38
N GLN A 91 7.81 14.25 -4.36
CA GLN A 91 9.14 13.65 -4.52
C GLN A 91 9.20 12.24 -3.94
N ILE A 92 10.03 11.39 -4.54
CA ILE A 92 10.35 10.08 -3.97
C ILE A 92 11.36 10.30 -2.85
N VAL A 93 10.97 9.98 -1.62
CA VAL A 93 11.84 10.12 -0.43
C VAL A 93 12.58 8.85 -0.06
N GLN A 94 11.99 7.69 -0.35
CA GLN A 94 12.67 6.40 -0.17
C GLN A 94 12.00 5.32 -1.00
N THR A 95 12.82 4.38 -1.49
CA THR A 95 12.37 3.13 -2.11
C THR A 95 13.07 1.97 -1.41
N GLY A 96 12.35 0.89 -1.16
CA GLY A 96 12.89 -0.30 -0.51
C GLY A 96 11.84 -1.36 -0.26
N THR A 97 12.27 -2.49 0.32
CA THR A 97 11.34 -3.49 0.82
C THR A 97 10.55 -2.94 2.02
N PRO A 98 9.38 -3.50 2.36
CA PRO A 98 8.66 -3.14 3.57
C PRO A 98 9.56 -3.16 4.84
N VAL A 99 10.42 -4.15 4.95
CA VAL A 99 11.36 -4.30 6.08
C VAL A 99 12.38 -3.16 6.10
N ASP A 100 12.97 -2.81 4.94
CA ASP A 100 13.95 -1.71 4.87
C ASP A 100 13.33 -0.37 5.25
N LEU A 101 12.09 -0.11 4.85
CA LEU A 101 11.41 1.14 5.18
C LEU A 101 11.09 1.23 6.66
N PHE A 102 10.79 0.11 7.31
CA PHE A 102 10.48 0.05 8.73
C PHE A 102 11.75 0.12 9.59
N GLU A 103 12.76 -0.70 9.29
CA GLU A 103 13.97 -0.81 10.12
C GLU A 103 15.01 0.28 9.84
N LYS A 104 15.06 0.79 8.60
CA LYS A 104 16.11 1.72 8.13
C LYS A 104 15.51 2.92 7.39
N PRO A 105 14.61 3.69 8.01
CA PRO A 105 14.08 4.88 7.38
C PRO A 105 15.19 5.89 7.13
N LYS A 106 15.28 6.39 5.89
CA LYS A 106 16.29 7.39 5.48
C LYS A 106 15.78 8.81 5.61
N HIS A 107 14.50 8.99 5.88
CA HIS A 107 13.86 10.28 6.03
C HIS A 107 12.93 10.26 7.24
N THR A 108 12.85 11.35 8.00
CA THR A 108 11.99 11.45 9.19
C THR A 108 10.52 11.19 8.89
N PHE A 109 10.05 11.67 7.71
CA PHE A 109 8.71 11.39 7.23
C PHE A 109 8.47 9.89 7.08
N VAL A 110 9.42 9.13 6.51
CA VAL A 110 9.30 7.69 6.34
C VAL A 110 9.19 6.99 7.69
N GLY A 111 10.08 7.32 8.64
CA GLY A 111 10.04 6.75 9.98
C GLY A 111 8.76 7.06 10.74
N TYR A 112 8.20 8.25 10.53
CA TYR A 112 6.94 8.65 11.14
C TYR A 112 5.73 8.01 10.43
N PHE A 113 5.75 7.96 9.10
CA PHE A 113 4.64 7.50 8.28
C PHE A 113 4.55 5.97 8.23
N ILE A 114 5.70 5.25 8.17
CA ILE A 114 5.78 3.78 8.03
C ILE A 114 5.71 3.07 9.37
N GLY A 115 4.81 3.32 10.19
CA GLY A 115 4.71 2.64 11.48
C GLY A 115 3.37 2.93 12.15
N SER A 116 2.87 1.97 12.91
CA SER A 116 1.69 2.18 13.73
C SER A 116 1.92 1.57 15.12
N PRO A 117 2.31 2.37 16.11
CA PRO A 117 2.60 3.82 16.07
C PRO A 117 3.86 4.17 15.26
N GLY A 118 3.92 5.40 14.73
CA GLY A 118 5.10 5.91 14.03
C GLY A 118 6.32 6.00 14.95
N MET A 119 7.53 6.10 14.37
CA MET A 119 8.76 6.23 15.13
C MET A 119 8.80 7.52 15.93
N ASN A 120 9.36 7.46 17.14
CA ASN A 120 9.67 8.64 17.92
C ASN A 120 10.90 9.34 17.31
N VAL A 121 10.74 10.61 16.95
CA VAL A 121 11.83 11.45 16.45
C VAL A 121 12.19 12.45 17.54
N LEU A 122 13.39 12.32 18.11
CA LEU A 122 13.85 13.16 19.21
C LEU A 122 14.99 14.06 18.73
N PRO A 123 14.98 15.37 19.08
CA PRO A 123 16.11 16.24 18.84
C PRO A 123 17.31 15.79 19.69
N CYS A 124 18.46 15.65 19.06
CA CYS A 124 19.68 15.26 19.74
C CYS A 124 20.87 16.12 19.31
N GLN A 125 21.92 16.16 20.14
CA GLN A 125 23.22 16.73 19.82
C GLN A 125 24.26 15.60 19.75
N ILE A 126 25.10 15.63 18.72
CA ILE A 126 26.19 14.67 18.58
C ILE A 126 27.48 15.36 19.06
N LYS A 127 28.14 14.78 20.07
CA LYS A 127 29.46 15.23 20.57
C LYS A 127 30.44 14.06 20.51
N GLY A 128 31.30 14.05 19.49
CA GLY A 128 32.17 12.90 19.22
C GLY A 128 31.35 11.65 18.88
N ASN A 129 31.49 10.59 19.68
CA ASN A 129 30.74 9.34 19.55
C ASN A 129 29.46 9.28 20.42
N ASP A 130 29.16 10.35 21.15
CA ASP A 130 28.04 10.40 22.07
C ASP A 130 26.83 11.10 21.48
N VAL A 131 25.66 10.53 21.70
CA VAL A 131 24.36 11.14 21.38
C VAL A 131 23.74 11.69 22.67
N ILE A 132 23.51 12.99 22.71
CA ILE A 132 22.94 13.69 23.88
C ILE A 132 21.50 14.06 23.55
N VAL A 133 20.55 13.49 24.30
CA VAL A 133 19.12 13.80 24.25
C VAL A 133 18.71 14.49 25.54
N ASN A 134 18.16 15.70 25.45
CA ASN A 134 17.73 16.48 26.62
C ASN A 134 18.83 16.62 27.69
N GLY A 135 20.10 16.80 27.28
CA GLY A 135 21.22 16.95 28.20
C GLY A 135 21.72 15.67 28.86
N LYS A 136 21.15 14.53 28.52
CA LYS A 136 21.57 13.19 29.02
C LYS A 136 22.24 12.41 27.87
N LYS A 137 23.33 11.72 28.25
CA LYS A 137 24.07 10.80 27.36
C LYS A 137 23.37 9.46 27.29
#